data_31016949cc4ae61df428de15124f0519
#
_entry.id   31016949cc4ae61df428de15124f0519
#
_cell.length_a   1.000
_cell.length_b   1.000
_cell.length_c   1.000
_cell.angle_alpha   90.00
_cell.angle_beta   90.00
_cell.angle_gamma   90.00
#
_symmetry.space_group_name_H-M   'P 1'
#
loop_
_entity.id
_entity.type
_entity.pdbx_description
1 polymer ?
#
loop_
_entity_poly.entity_id
_entity_poly.type
_entity_poly.pdbx_seq_one_letter_code
_entity_poly.pdbx_strand_id
1 'polypeptide(L)'
;MAGGSPDLARHAEQLRLMVTRPPRVAVVGRLKSGKSTLVNALTENLIAATGALECTMAVSMYHNGAPARAEIHTVDGQVIRVPLNNGPLNNLTVPVNQVDFVDQFLPNRRLQELTLIDTPGTATLTVENEERTRRVLVDGQKDTRRASGWADCLVFLSDSAPREDEKRFLSQLGMTPLNTVGILSRADSFGSGAFGPIDPL
;
A
#
# COMPACT_ATOMS: atom_id res chain seq x y z
N MET A 1 -44.35 1.16 -17.82
CA MET A 1 -43.44 1.86 -16.89
C MET A 1 -42.57 0.79 -16.26
N ALA A 2 -41.33 0.65 -16.74
CA ALA A 2 -40.39 -0.34 -16.22
C ALA A 2 -39.75 0.23 -14.95
N GLY A 3 -40.27 -0.17 -13.80
CA GLY A 3 -39.62 0.10 -12.51
C GLY A 3 -38.34 -0.75 -12.39
N GLY A 4 -37.22 -0.14 -12.70
CA GLY A 4 -35.93 -0.79 -12.45
C GLY A 4 -35.80 -1.09 -10.97
N SER A 5 -35.34 -2.31 -10.63
CA SER A 5 -35.13 -2.71 -9.24
C SER A 5 -34.17 -1.70 -8.57
N PRO A 6 -34.49 -1.16 -7.37
CA PRO A 6 -33.61 -0.28 -6.60
C PRO A 6 -32.20 -0.88 -6.42
N ASP A 7 -32.08 -2.21 -6.33
CA ASP A 7 -30.83 -2.93 -6.23
C ASP A 7 -30.01 -2.83 -7.52
N LEU A 8 -30.62 -2.91 -8.69
CA LEU A 8 -29.94 -2.78 -9.97
C LEU A 8 -29.38 -1.36 -10.14
N ALA A 9 -30.14 -0.34 -9.78
CA ALA A 9 -29.72 1.06 -9.84
C ALA A 9 -28.50 1.30 -8.89
N ARG A 10 -28.56 0.74 -7.69
CA ARG A 10 -27.46 0.83 -6.73
C ARG A 10 -26.19 0.14 -7.23
N HIS A 11 -26.30 -1.08 -7.79
CA HIS A 11 -25.16 -1.78 -8.39
C HIS A 11 -24.58 -1.04 -9.60
N ALA A 12 -25.42 -0.51 -10.46
CA ALA A 12 -24.99 0.29 -11.60
C ALA A 12 -24.18 1.53 -11.18
N GLU A 13 -24.67 2.23 -10.13
CA GLU A 13 -23.95 3.38 -9.59
C GLU A 13 -22.62 2.99 -8.91
N GLN A 14 -22.58 1.88 -8.19
CA GLN A 14 -21.33 1.34 -7.64
C GLN A 14 -20.31 1.02 -8.74
N LEU A 15 -20.74 0.35 -9.82
CA LEU A 15 -19.88 0.06 -10.96
C LEU A 15 -19.41 1.35 -11.66
N ARG A 16 -20.31 2.33 -11.83
CA ARG A 16 -19.94 3.63 -12.39
C ARG A 16 -18.84 4.30 -11.57
N LEU A 17 -19.00 4.35 -10.25
CA LEU A 17 -17.99 4.93 -9.34
C LEU A 17 -16.66 4.18 -9.43
N MET A 18 -16.67 2.85 -9.52
CA MET A 18 -15.46 2.05 -9.67
C MET A 18 -14.70 2.34 -10.97
N VAL A 19 -15.43 2.52 -12.07
CA VAL A 19 -14.82 2.76 -13.40
C VAL A 19 -14.33 4.20 -13.56
N THR A 20 -14.96 5.17 -12.87
CA THR A 20 -14.64 6.60 -13.02
C THR A 20 -13.62 7.11 -12.01
N ARG A 21 -13.37 6.41 -10.91
CA ARG A 21 -12.34 6.79 -9.95
C ARG A 21 -10.94 6.41 -10.45
N PRO A 22 -9.88 7.11 -10.00
CA PRO A 22 -8.52 6.66 -10.24
C PRO A 22 -8.30 5.21 -9.76
N PRO A 23 -7.59 4.37 -10.52
CA PRO A 23 -7.29 3.01 -10.11
C PRO A 23 -6.48 3.00 -8.82
N ARG A 24 -6.75 2.04 -7.96
CA ARG A 24 -6.05 1.82 -6.70
C ARG A 24 -4.96 0.76 -6.91
N VAL A 25 -3.73 1.17 -6.69
CA VAL A 25 -2.54 0.33 -6.84
C VAL A 25 -1.95 0.05 -5.46
N ALA A 26 -2.03 -1.18 -4.99
CA ALA A 26 -1.40 -1.57 -3.73
C ALA A 26 0.02 -2.06 -3.97
N VAL A 27 0.96 -1.52 -3.20
CA VAL A 27 2.36 -1.96 -3.17
C VAL A 27 2.52 -2.90 -1.99
N VAL A 28 2.81 -4.16 -2.27
CA VAL A 28 2.97 -5.23 -1.28
C VAL A 28 4.37 -5.84 -1.36
N GLY A 29 4.87 -6.36 -0.27
CA GLY A 29 6.19 -6.99 -0.20
C GLY A 29 6.76 -6.95 1.21
N ARG A 30 7.95 -7.48 1.37
CA ARG A 30 8.63 -7.63 2.67
C ARG A 30 8.96 -6.28 3.31
N LEU A 31 9.23 -6.34 4.61
CA LEU A 31 9.85 -5.21 5.31
C LEU A 31 11.20 -4.89 4.65
N LYS A 32 11.46 -3.60 4.44
CA LYS A 32 12.69 -3.10 3.78
C LYS A 32 12.91 -3.55 2.33
N SER A 33 11.89 -4.07 1.64
CA SER A 33 11.99 -4.39 0.20
C SER A 33 11.99 -3.16 -0.70
N GLY A 34 11.76 -1.97 -0.17
CA GLY A 34 11.75 -0.72 -0.94
C GLY A 34 10.36 -0.21 -1.33
N LYS A 35 9.26 -0.69 -0.70
CA LYS A 35 7.89 -0.26 -1.02
C LYS A 35 7.70 1.25 -0.97
N SER A 36 8.00 1.87 0.16
CA SER A 36 7.85 3.33 0.33
C SER A 36 8.80 4.11 -0.58
N THR A 37 9.97 3.55 -0.90
CA THR A 37 10.88 4.12 -1.91
C THR A 37 10.26 4.09 -3.30
N LEU A 38 9.62 2.97 -3.67
CA LEU A 38 8.89 2.85 -4.93
C LEU A 38 7.71 3.82 -5.01
N VAL A 39 6.93 3.95 -3.93
CA VAL A 39 5.84 4.93 -3.84
C VAL A 39 6.36 6.34 -4.06
N ASN A 40 7.47 6.71 -3.43
CA ASN A 40 8.11 8.02 -3.63
C ASN A 40 8.61 8.20 -5.07
N ALA A 41 9.19 7.17 -5.68
CA ALA A 41 9.63 7.22 -7.07
C ALA A 41 8.45 7.38 -8.05
N LEU A 42 7.37 6.63 -7.86
CA LEU A 42 6.17 6.71 -8.70
C LEU A 42 5.49 8.08 -8.63
N THR A 43 5.57 8.74 -7.49
CA THR A 43 4.96 10.06 -7.28
C THR A 43 5.93 11.22 -7.57
N GLU A 44 7.19 10.92 -7.87
CA GLU A 44 8.25 11.91 -8.08
C GLU A 44 8.39 12.87 -6.87
N ASN A 45 8.02 12.38 -5.69
CA ASN A 45 7.99 13.20 -4.47
C ASN A 45 8.14 12.34 -3.21
N LEU A 46 8.67 12.93 -2.15
CA LEU A 46 8.79 12.27 -0.84
C LEU A 46 7.45 12.34 -0.10
N ILE A 47 6.51 11.47 -0.48
CA ILE A 47 5.17 11.40 0.13
C ILE A 47 5.00 10.24 1.10
N ALA A 48 5.82 9.20 0.99
CA ALA A 48 5.81 8.06 1.89
C ALA A 48 7.00 8.13 2.85
N ALA A 49 6.76 7.91 4.13
CA ALA A 49 7.81 7.90 5.14
C ALA A 49 8.74 6.68 4.93
N THR A 50 10.01 6.95 4.65
CA THR A 50 11.01 5.89 4.40
C THR A 50 11.79 5.47 5.65
N GLY A 51 11.64 6.17 6.77
CA GLY A 51 12.44 5.97 7.99
C GLY A 51 11.67 5.88 9.30
N ALA A 52 10.42 6.28 9.34
CA ALA A 52 9.62 6.24 10.56
C ALA A 52 8.93 4.87 10.70
N LEU A 53 9.40 4.07 11.64
CA LEU A 53 8.92 2.69 11.85
C LEU A 53 7.40 2.64 12.08
N GLU A 54 6.86 3.61 12.83
CA GLU A 54 5.44 3.62 13.21
C GLU A 54 4.51 3.89 12.02
N CYS A 55 4.86 4.85 11.15
CA CYS A 55 4.03 5.17 9.98
C CYS A 55 4.05 4.08 8.91
N THR A 56 5.11 3.27 8.84
CA THR A 56 5.19 2.14 7.92
C THR A 56 4.49 0.88 8.43
N MET A 57 3.96 0.91 9.65
CA MET A 57 3.19 -0.19 10.24
C MET A 57 1.68 -0.06 10.04
N ALA A 58 1.20 1.07 9.52
CA ALA A 58 -0.19 1.28 9.13
C ALA A 58 -0.33 1.32 7.60
N VAL A 59 -1.46 0.84 7.09
CA VAL A 59 -1.79 0.99 5.68
C VAL A 59 -2.00 2.48 5.38
N SER A 60 -1.28 3.01 4.40
CA SER A 60 -1.42 4.40 3.96
C SER A 60 -1.92 4.48 2.53
N MET A 61 -2.98 5.24 2.31
CA MET A 61 -3.53 5.51 0.99
C MET A 61 -3.22 6.96 0.60
N TYR A 62 -2.63 7.14 -0.58
CA TYR A 62 -2.22 8.43 -1.11
C TYR A 62 -3.15 8.86 -2.23
N HIS A 63 -3.79 10.01 -2.05
CA HIS A 63 -4.76 10.61 -2.96
C HIS A 63 -4.29 11.99 -3.41
N ASN A 64 -4.70 12.41 -4.62
CA ASN A 64 -4.59 13.82 -4.95
C ASN A 64 -5.60 14.63 -4.14
N GLY A 65 -5.16 15.74 -3.55
CA GLY A 65 -6.05 16.64 -2.80
C GLY A 65 -5.32 17.82 -2.19
N ALA A 66 -6.04 18.95 -2.07
CA ALA A 66 -5.57 20.17 -1.42
C ALA A 66 -6.67 20.70 -0.47
N PRO A 67 -6.32 21.30 0.66
CA PRO A 67 -4.96 21.39 1.24
C PRO A 67 -4.39 20.03 1.62
N ALA A 68 -3.04 19.95 1.73
CA ALA A 68 -2.35 18.74 2.18
C ALA A 68 -2.76 18.36 3.60
N ARG A 69 -3.21 17.12 3.79
CA ARG A 69 -3.68 16.62 5.08
C ARG A 69 -3.63 15.09 5.15
N ALA A 70 -3.59 14.57 6.36
CA ALA A 70 -3.86 13.17 6.64
C ALA A 70 -5.18 13.02 7.41
N GLU A 71 -5.88 11.94 7.15
CA GLU A 71 -7.06 11.50 7.88
C GLU A 71 -6.75 10.10 8.44
N ILE A 72 -6.55 10.03 9.75
CA ILE A 72 -6.25 8.78 10.46
C ILE A 72 -7.58 8.16 10.86
N HIS A 73 -7.89 7.02 10.27
CA HIS A 73 -9.07 6.23 10.61
C HIS A 73 -8.72 5.24 11.71
N THR A 74 -9.45 5.30 12.81
CA THR A 74 -9.22 4.42 13.95
C THR A 74 -10.14 3.21 13.94
N VAL A 75 -9.75 2.15 14.62
CA VAL A 75 -10.52 0.89 14.69
C VAL A 75 -11.89 1.04 15.33
N ASP A 76 -12.10 2.09 16.15
CA ASP A 76 -13.40 2.45 16.73
C ASP A 76 -14.25 3.37 15.84
N GLY A 77 -13.77 3.65 14.62
CA GLY A 77 -14.50 4.42 13.60
C GLY A 77 -14.35 5.94 13.68
N GLN A 78 -13.45 6.46 14.50
CA GLN A 78 -13.15 7.89 14.53
C GLN A 78 -12.25 8.28 13.36
N VAL A 79 -12.30 9.55 12.97
CA VAL A 79 -11.42 10.13 11.93
C VAL A 79 -10.70 11.35 12.51
N ILE A 80 -9.38 11.26 12.63
CA ILE A 80 -8.53 12.31 13.15
C ILE A 80 -7.86 13.01 11.97
N ARG A 81 -8.10 14.31 11.82
CA ARG A 81 -7.51 15.11 10.72
C ARG A 81 -6.26 15.80 11.19
N VAL A 82 -5.18 15.61 10.43
CA VAL A 82 -3.87 16.21 10.71
C VAL A 82 -3.43 17.00 9.47
N PRO A 83 -3.16 18.32 9.58
CA PRO A 83 -2.60 19.08 8.48
C PRO A 83 -1.17 18.60 8.19
N LEU A 84 -0.81 18.51 6.91
CA LEU A 84 0.53 18.13 6.48
C LEU A 84 1.29 19.37 5.97
N ASN A 85 2.50 19.58 6.49
CA ASN A 85 3.38 20.67 6.10
C ASN A 85 4.43 20.16 5.10
N ASN A 86 4.08 20.13 3.82
CA ASN A 86 4.98 19.82 2.68
C ASN A 86 5.76 18.49 2.81
N GLY A 87 5.18 17.45 3.39
CA GLY A 87 5.85 16.15 3.51
C GLY A 87 4.90 15.05 3.95
N PRO A 88 5.40 13.81 4.07
CA PRO A 88 4.62 12.69 4.55
C PRO A 88 4.20 12.85 6.01
N LEU A 89 3.19 12.10 6.42
CA LEU A 89 2.90 11.92 7.84
C LEU A 89 4.06 11.15 8.48
N ASN A 90 4.81 11.81 9.35
CA ASN A 90 5.99 11.20 9.99
C ASN A 90 5.66 10.51 11.33
N ASN A 91 4.63 10.99 12.02
CA ASN A 91 4.22 10.43 13.31
C ASN A 91 2.71 10.26 13.36
N LEU A 92 2.27 9.14 13.88
CA LEU A 92 0.86 8.92 14.22
C LEU A 92 0.54 9.68 15.52
N THR A 93 -0.64 10.30 15.57
CA THR A 93 -1.13 11.00 16.77
C THR A 93 -1.79 10.07 17.78
N VAL A 94 -1.96 8.80 17.39
CA VAL A 94 -2.51 7.71 18.21
C VAL A 94 -1.64 6.46 18.04
N PRO A 95 -1.64 5.54 19.01
CA PRO A 95 -0.92 4.29 18.91
C PRO A 95 -1.31 3.49 17.65
N VAL A 96 -0.34 2.89 16.97
CA VAL A 96 -0.55 2.17 15.72
C VAL A 96 -1.59 1.06 15.82
N ASN A 97 -1.74 0.42 16.97
CA ASN A 97 -2.75 -0.62 17.20
C ASN A 97 -4.19 -0.10 17.26
N GLN A 98 -4.37 1.20 17.33
CA GLN A 98 -5.68 1.88 17.25
C GLN A 98 -5.96 2.42 15.86
N VAL A 99 -4.98 2.40 14.96
CA VAL A 99 -5.13 2.85 13.56
C VAL A 99 -5.65 1.72 12.72
N ASP A 100 -6.71 1.99 11.95
CA ASP A 100 -7.23 1.11 10.92
C ASP A 100 -6.48 1.32 9.60
N PHE A 101 -6.46 2.55 9.12
CA PHE A 101 -5.67 2.99 7.95
C PHE A 101 -5.53 4.52 7.97
N VAL A 102 -4.72 5.05 7.07
CA VAL A 102 -4.47 6.49 6.93
C VAL A 102 -4.71 6.91 5.48
N ASP A 103 -5.61 7.88 5.27
CA ASP A 103 -5.72 8.59 4.00
C ASP A 103 -4.83 9.83 4.03
N GLN A 104 -3.97 9.99 3.02
CA GLN A 104 -3.13 11.17 2.84
C GLN A 104 -3.53 11.87 1.55
N PHE A 105 -3.99 13.10 1.67
CA PHE A 105 -4.38 13.96 0.55
C PHE A 105 -3.26 14.95 0.28
N LEU A 106 -2.65 14.86 -0.90
CA LEU A 106 -1.48 15.62 -1.28
C LEU A 106 -1.69 16.24 -2.65
N PRO A 107 -1.30 17.52 -2.89
CA PRO A 107 -1.33 18.11 -4.21
C PRO A 107 -0.21 17.49 -5.07
N ASN A 108 -0.54 16.41 -5.78
CA ASN A 108 0.41 15.68 -6.60
C ASN A 108 -0.23 15.26 -7.94
N ARG A 109 0.44 15.58 -9.06
CA ARG A 109 -0.08 15.32 -10.40
C ARG A 109 -0.26 13.81 -10.67
N ARG A 110 0.67 12.97 -10.23
CA ARG A 110 0.60 11.51 -10.43
C ARG A 110 -0.59 10.89 -9.69
N LEU A 111 -0.93 11.45 -8.52
CA LEU A 111 -2.08 11.01 -7.75
C LEU A 111 -3.43 11.44 -8.32
N GLN A 112 -3.46 12.27 -9.37
CA GLN A 112 -4.68 12.51 -10.15
C GLN A 112 -5.05 11.31 -11.01
N GLU A 113 -4.06 10.54 -11.45
CA GLU A 113 -4.22 9.40 -12.35
C GLU A 113 -4.40 8.07 -11.61
N LEU A 114 -3.91 7.97 -10.37
CA LEU A 114 -3.98 6.74 -9.57
C LEU A 114 -3.99 7.05 -8.06
N THR A 115 -4.54 6.13 -7.28
CA THR A 115 -4.40 6.10 -5.82
C THR A 115 -3.35 5.04 -5.47
N LEU A 116 -2.33 5.41 -4.72
CA LEU A 116 -1.32 4.46 -4.23
C LEU A 116 -1.68 3.98 -2.82
N ILE A 117 -1.50 2.69 -2.56
CA ILE A 117 -1.70 2.07 -1.25
C ILE A 117 -0.36 1.48 -0.83
N ASP A 118 0.31 2.09 0.14
CA ASP A 118 1.51 1.53 0.78
C ASP A 118 1.08 0.63 1.95
N THR A 119 1.52 -0.61 1.91
CA THR A 119 1.13 -1.61 2.90
C THR A 119 2.26 -1.87 3.90
N PRO A 120 1.93 -2.23 5.15
CA PRO A 120 2.93 -2.71 6.09
C PRO A 120 3.76 -3.85 5.48
N GLY A 121 5.07 -3.80 5.71
CA GLY A 121 5.95 -4.88 5.25
C GLY A 121 5.65 -6.18 5.98
N THR A 122 5.48 -7.28 5.23
CA THR A 122 5.46 -8.61 5.85
C THR A 122 6.83 -8.87 6.45
N ALA A 123 6.93 -8.90 7.79
CA ALA A 123 8.18 -9.15 8.48
C ALA A 123 8.52 -10.64 8.42
N THR A 124 9.77 -10.97 8.07
CA THR A 124 10.32 -12.29 8.37
C THR A 124 10.75 -12.31 9.84
N LEU A 125 10.28 -13.33 10.54
CA LEU A 125 10.63 -13.59 11.94
C LEU A 125 12.14 -13.76 12.11
N THR A 126 12.75 -12.88 12.86
CA THR A 126 13.97 -13.18 13.59
C THR A 126 13.58 -13.58 15.02
N VAL A 127 14.22 -14.62 15.54
CA VAL A 127 13.84 -15.37 16.74
C VAL A 127 13.78 -14.57 18.05
N GLU A 128 14.26 -13.35 18.09
CA GLU A 128 14.48 -12.59 19.33
C GLU A 128 13.28 -11.79 19.88
N ASN A 129 12.14 -11.75 19.18
CA ASN A 129 10.93 -11.04 19.64
C ASN A 129 9.64 -11.70 19.17
N GLU A 130 9.48 -13.00 19.42
CA GLU A 130 8.37 -13.80 18.89
C GLU A 130 6.98 -13.21 19.14
N GLU A 131 6.74 -12.65 20.30
CA GLU A 131 5.38 -12.19 20.65
C GLU A 131 5.05 -10.83 20.03
N ARG A 132 6.00 -9.91 19.97
CA ARG A 132 5.84 -8.61 19.33
C ARG A 132 5.87 -8.74 17.81
N THR A 133 6.76 -9.58 17.29
CA THR A 133 6.89 -9.89 15.88
C THR A 133 5.66 -10.62 15.35
N ARG A 134 5.07 -11.53 16.14
CA ARG A 134 3.84 -12.22 15.79
C ARG A 134 2.62 -11.30 15.70
N ARG A 135 2.49 -10.32 16.60
CA ARG A 135 1.43 -9.31 16.51
C ARG A 135 1.56 -8.48 15.22
N VAL A 136 2.76 -7.97 14.97
CA VAL A 136 3.03 -7.20 13.75
C VAL A 136 2.77 -8.01 12.48
N LEU A 137 3.16 -9.31 12.48
CA LEU A 137 2.95 -10.18 11.33
C LEU A 137 1.46 -10.48 11.07
N VAL A 138 0.72 -10.79 12.13
CA VAL A 138 -0.71 -11.12 12.00
C VAL A 138 -1.52 -9.89 11.66
N ASP A 139 -1.26 -8.78 12.33
CA ASP A 139 -1.97 -7.53 12.11
C ASP A 139 -1.53 -6.88 10.80
N GLY A 140 -0.21 -6.85 10.52
CA GLY A 140 0.30 -6.38 9.24
C GLY A 140 -0.18 -7.20 8.04
N GLN A 141 -0.33 -8.52 8.17
CA GLN A 141 -0.94 -9.35 7.12
C GLN A 141 -2.43 -9.06 6.95
N LYS A 142 -3.16 -8.84 8.04
CA LYS A 142 -4.57 -8.42 7.96
C LYS A 142 -4.71 -7.10 7.24
N ASP A 143 -3.91 -6.11 7.59
CA ASP A 143 -3.93 -4.79 7.01
C ASP A 143 -3.56 -4.84 5.52
N THR A 144 -2.54 -5.63 5.16
CA THR A 144 -2.15 -5.82 3.76
C THR A 144 -3.25 -6.51 2.96
N ARG A 145 -3.89 -7.55 3.50
CA ARG A 145 -5.03 -8.21 2.84
C ARG A 145 -6.20 -7.27 2.66
N ARG A 146 -6.46 -6.42 3.66
CA ARG A 146 -7.52 -5.43 3.61
C ARG A 146 -7.25 -4.38 2.54
N ALA A 147 -6.03 -3.85 2.48
CA ALA A 147 -5.61 -2.91 1.44
C ALA A 147 -5.72 -3.51 0.04
N SER A 148 -5.28 -4.76 -0.13
CA SER A 148 -5.39 -5.49 -1.40
C SER A 148 -6.84 -5.75 -1.81
N GLY A 149 -7.74 -5.98 -0.84
CA GLY A 149 -9.17 -6.10 -1.09
C GLY A 149 -9.80 -4.79 -1.59
N TRP A 150 -9.13 -3.64 -1.40
CA TRP A 150 -9.55 -2.35 -1.92
C TRP A 150 -8.79 -1.95 -3.20
N ALA A 151 -7.73 -2.65 -3.55
CA ALA A 151 -6.91 -2.38 -4.72
C ALA A 151 -7.51 -2.99 -5.99
N ASP A 152 -7.37 -2.29 -7.08
CA ASP A 152 -7.71 -2.80 -8.42
C ASP A 152 -6.56 -3.63 -8.99
N CYS A 153 -5.31 -3.30 -8.60
CA CYS A 153 -4.12 -4.04 -8.97
C CYS A 153 -3.06 -4.02 -7.87
N LEU A 154 -2.15 -5.00 -7.95
CA LEU A 154 -1.06 -5.19 -7.00
C LEU A 154 0.29 -5.04 -7.68
N VAL A 155 1.19 -4.38 -7.00
CA VAL A 155 2.62 -4.39 -7.29
C VAL A 155 3.31 -5.17 -6.18
N PHE A 156 3.80 -6.35 -6.51
CA PHE A 156 4.55 -7.19 -5.57
C PHE A 156 6.04 -6.90 -5.69
N LEU A 157 6.62 -6.38 -4.61
CA LEU A 157 8.02 -6.01 -4.54
C LEU A 157 8.82 -7.04 -3.73
N SER A 158 9.77 -7.70 -4.36
CA SER A 158 10.70 -8.63 -3.73
C SER A 158 12.15 -8.27 -4.04
N ASP A 159 13.05 -8.50 -3.09
CA ASP A 159 14.50 -8.32 -3.25
C ASP A 159 15.23 -9.64 -3.55
N SER A 160 14.49 -10.70 -3.79
CA SER A 160 15.00 -12.05 -4.08
C SER A 160 13.95 -12.88 -4.79
N ALA A 161 14.28 -14.12 -5.14
CA ALA A 161 13.25 -15.07 -5.59
C ALA A 161 12.16 -15.23 -4.52
N PRO A 162 10.87 -15.24 -4.92
CA PRO A 162 9.77 -15.36 -3.96
C PRO A 162 9.90 -16.64 -3.12
N ARG A 163 9.85 -16.50 -1.80
CA ARG A 163 9.89 -17.61 -0.86
C ARG A 163 8.51 -18.26 -0.72
N GLU A 164 8.45 -19.44 -0.12
CA GLU A 164 7.19 -20.17 0.01
C GLU A 164 6.14 -19.45 0.87
N ASP A 165 6.57 -18.70 1.89
CA ASP A 165 5.70 -17.84 2.70
C ASP A 165 5.11 -16.69 1.86
N GLU A 166 5.92 -16.07 1.01
CA GLU A 166 5.49 -15.03 0.07
C GLU A 166 4.52 -15.60 -0.97
N LYS A 167 4.82 -16.74 -1.56
CA LYS A 167 3.93 -17.41 -2.52
C LYS A 167 2.57 -17.73 -1.89
N ARG A 168 2.59 -18.26 -0.67
CA ARG A 168 1.37 -18.54 0.10
C ARG A 168 0.58 -17.27 0.39
N PHE A 169 1.26 -16.20 0.80
CA PHE A 169 0.65 -14.90 1.03
C PHE A 169 0.03 -14.34 -0.25
N LEU A 170 0.76 -14.34 -1.36
CA LEU A 170 0.27 -13.90 -2.67
C LEU A 170 -0.97 -14.69 -3.11
N SER A 171 -0.97 -16.01 -2.92
CA SER A 171 -2.15 -16.85 -3.24
C SER A 171 -3.38 -16.50 -2.41
N GLN A 172 -3.19 -16.09 -1.15
CA GLN A 172 -4.26 -15.66 -0.26
C GLN A 172 -4.85 -14.29 -0.60
N LEU A 173 -4.11 -13.45 -1.34
CA LEU A 173 -4.58 -12.15 -1.80
C LEU A 173 -5.48 -12.23 -3.05
N GLY A 174 -5.72 -13.41 -3.60
CA GLY A 174 -6.50 -13.59 -4.83
C GLY A 174 -5.80 -12.99 -6.06
N MET A 175 -4.46 -13.00 -6.03
CA MET A 175 -3.65 -12.43 -7.11
C MET A 175 -3.76 -13.26 -8.38
N THR A 176 -3.91 -12.58 -9.49
CA THR A 176 -3.91 -13.17 -10.82
C THR A 176 -2.87 -12.44 -11.70
N PRO A 177 -2.35 -13.06 -12.76
CA PRO A 177 -1.46 -12.38 -13.70
C PRO A 177 -2.08 -11.14 -14.37
N LEU A 178 -3.41 -11.02 -14.33
CA LEU A 178 -4.14 -9.90 -14.94
C LEU A 178 -4.10 -8.62 -14.10
N ASN A 179 -3.96 -8.75 -12.77
CA ASN A 179 -4.00 -7.61 -11.86
C ASN A 179 -2.76 -7.49 -10.97
N THR A 180 -1.67 -8.17 -11.34
CA THR A 180 -0.45 -8.21 -10.54
C THR A 180 0.79 -7.98 -11.39
N VAL A 181 1.66 -7.09 -10.90
CA VAL A 181 3.00 -6.86 -11.45
C VAL A 181 4.04 -7.24 -10.40
N GLY A 182 4.98 -8.14 -10.75
CA GLY A 182 6.14 -8.45 -9.93
C GLY A 182 7.30 -7.50 -10.24
N ILE A 183 7.91 -6.93 -9.21
CA ILE A 183 9.10 -6.09 -9.31
C ILE A 183 10.21 -6.70 -8.48
N LEU A 184 11.37 -6.95 -9.10
CA LEU A 184 12.60 -7.31 -8.41
C LEU A 184 13.34 -6.02 -8.03
N SER A 185 13.38 -5.71 -6.73
CA SER A 185 14.16 -4.59 -6.20
C SER A 185 15.62 -5.00 -6.00
N ARG A 186 16.51 -4.01 -5.87
CA ARG A 186 17.96 -4.22 -5.69
C ARG A 186 18.57 -5.13 -6.74
N ALA A 187 18.13 -4.98 -8.00
CA ALA A 187 18.62 -5.79 -9.10
C ALA A 187 20.15 -5.69 -9.29
N ASP A 188 20.75 -4.54 -8.90
CA ASP A 188 22.18 -4.29 -8.82
C ASP A 188 22.92 -5.28 -7.92
N SER A 189 22.27 -5.82 -6.89
CA SER A 189 22.86 -6.80 -5.96
C SER A 189 23.03 -8.19 -6.55
N PHE A 190 22.41 -8.48 -7.69
CA PHE A 190 22.47 -9.78 -8.38
C PHE A 190 23.62 -9.87 -9.38
N GLY A 191 24.43 -8.81 -9.52
CA GLY A 191 25.58 -8.76 -10.41
C GLY A 191 25.22 -8.79 -11.90
N SER A 192 26.23 -8.86 -12.76
CA SER A 192 26.09 -8.92 -14.23
C SER A 192 25.70 -10.30 -14.76
N GLY A 193 25.00 -11.15 -13.97
CA GLY A 193 24.66 -12.53 -14.29
C GLY A 193 23.68 -12.68 -15.45
N ALA A 194 22.45 -13.13 -15.21
CA ALA A 194 21.49 -13.56 -16.24
C ALA A 194 20.91 -12.43 -17.13
N PHE A 195 21.07 -11.17 -16.77
CA PHE A 195 20.43 -10.03 -17.49
C PHE A 195 21.42 -9.06 -18.16
N GLY A 196 22.73 -9.38 -18.15
CA GLY A 196 23.77 -8.51 -18.69
C GLY A 196 24.11 -7.30 -17.78
N PRO A 197 25.03 -6.42 -18.18
CA PRO A 197 25.32 -5.21 -17.45
C PRO A 197 24.05 -4.33 -17.46
N ILE A 198 23.54 -4.01 -16.27
CA ILE A 198 22.49 -2.99 -16.12
C ILE A 198 23.21 -1.67 -16.37
N ASP A 199 22.94 -1.06 -17.52
CA ASP A 199 23.40 0.28 -17.82
C ASP A 199 22.67 1.25 -16.87
N PRO A 200 23.37 1.94 -15.97
CA PRO A 200 22.71 2.93 -15.12
C PRO A 200 22.33 4.12 -16.00
N LEU A 201 21.03 4.26 -16.24
CA LEU A 201 20.46 5.47 -16.84
C LEU A 201 20.65 6.67 -15.92
#